data_79fd74b883464f6c039fb185c39ac93e
#
_entry.id   79fd74b883464f6c039fb185c39ac93e
#
_cell.length_a   1.000
_cell.length_b   1.000
_cell.length_c   1.000
_cell.angle_alpha   90.00
_cell.angle_beta   90.00
_cell.angle_gamma   90.00
#
_symmetry.space_group_name_H-M   'P 1'
#
loop_
_entity.id
_entity.type
_entity.pdbx_description
1 polymer ?
#
loop_
_entity_poly.entity_id
_entity_poly.type
_entity_poly.pdbx_seq_one_letter_code
_entity_poly.pdbx_strand_id
1 'polypeptide(L)'
;MGANALLPKSSISTFSLSGTDSTTAQTFLNQAFPQTNTDSNPVVLSSPTLDFGEGEGKATVDRVAADLAAIPAVVQVQTPSDIPSQLSKDGHTAIIGVTIDGQQLGDEAVSVEVLDTAKEAAGPEVTVNLGGYLGQQLSRPDTHQSERLGLLAALVVLFFTLRRVWAMVIPLINALFAVGIGLAIVGILGRVTFIPDVAPTLGTMLGLGVGIDYALFLVTRHRKLLRQGYDVPDAIGRTMGTAGAGMVFAGGTLIAAVCGLTLTGISFLAWRGYAAGVVVLLAVAASLTLVPAIL
;
A
#
# COMPACT_ATOMS: atom_id res chain seq x y z
N MET A 1 13.99 15.25 -4.71
CA MET A 1 13.25 14.99 -5.96
C MET A 1 14.29 14.73 -7.06
N GLY A 2 14.71 13.49 -7.36
CA GLY A 2 15.72 13.32 -8.40
C GLY A 2 16.24 11.90 -8.68
N ALA A 3 15.89 10.91 -7.87
CA ALA A 3 16.40 9.55 -8.06
C ALA A 3 15.32 8.50 -8.45
N ASN A 4 14.05 8.89 -8.55
CA ASN A 4 12.94 7.96 -8.81
C ASN A 4 12.57 7.78 -10.30
N ALA A 5 13.25 8.48 -11.22
CA ALA A 5 12.83 8.58 -12.63
C ALA A 5 13.53 7.61 -13.60
N LEU A 6 14.42 6.73 -13.14
CA LEU A 6 15.32 6.01 -14.05
C LEU A 6 15.17 4.48 -14.12
N LEU A 7 14.22 3.85 -13.43
CA LEU A 7 13.97 2.41 -13.59
C LEU A 7 12.47 2.13 -13.63
N PRO A 8 11.98 1.30 -14.56
CA PRO A 8 10.56 0.94 -14.62
C PRO A 8 10.14 0.24 -13.32
N LYS A 9 9.10 0.74 -12.67
CA LYS A 9 8.42 0.04 -11.58
C LYS A 9 7.72 -1.19 -12.17
N SER A 10 8.25 -2.37 -11.98
CA SER A 10 7.51 -3.61 -12.22
C SER A 10 6.56 -3.88 -11.06
N SER A 11 5.44 -3.18 -11.00
CA SER A 11 4.40 -3.42 -10.01
C SER A 11 3.25 -4.19 -10.64
N ILE A 12 3.48 -5.46 -10.97
CA ILE A 12 2.38 -6.37 -11.29
C ILE A 12 2.03 -7.10 -10.00
N SER A 13 0.94 -6.69 -9.36
CA SER A 13 0.35 -7.43 -8.25
C SER A 13 -0.47 -8.62 -8.75
N THR A 14 0.17 -9.54 -9.48
CA THR A 14 -0.46 -10.82 -9.81
C THR A 14 -0.49 -11.67 -8.54
N PHE A 15 -1.68 -11.89 -8.00
CA PHE A 15 -1.95 -12.86 -6.93
C PHE A 15 -1.84 -14.29 -7.48
N SER A 16 -0.68 -14.69 -7.97
CA SER A 16 -0.48 -16.06 -8.46
C SER A 16 0.15 -16.90 -7.35
N LEU A 17 -0.53 -17.95 -6.97
CA LEU A 17 -0.02 -18.99 -6.10
C LEU A 17 0.73 -20.01 -6.97
N SER A 18 2.05 -19.88 -7.10
CA SER A 18 2.86 -20.81 -7.88
C SER A 18 2.70 -22.25 -7.38
N GLY A 19 2.45 -23.19 -8.31
CA GLY A 19 2.35 -24.63 -7.99
C GLY A 19 0.98 -25.12 -7.51
N THR A 20 -0.08 -24.30 -7.62
CA THR A 20 -1.44 -24.72 -7.34
C THR A 20 -2.17 -25.18 -8.62
N ASP A 21 -3.20 -26.03 -8.46
CA ASP A 21 -4.05 -26.47 -9.57
C ASP A 21 -4.72 -25.27 -10.28
N SER A 22 -5.07 -24.22 -9.52
CA SER A 22 -5.63 -22.99 -10.10
C SER A 22 -4.65 -22.27 -11.02
N THR A 23 -3.36 -22.19 -10.65
CA THR A 23 -2.33 -21.59 -11.49
C THR A 23 -2.07 -22.41 -12.75
N THR A 24 -2.12 -23.75 -12.61
CA THR A 24 -2.02 -24.66 -13.73
C THR A 24 -3.21 -24.49 -14.69
N ALA A 25 -4.43 -24.46 -14.16
CA ALA A 25 -5.64 -24.19 -14.93
C ALA A 25 -5.59 -22.82 -15.62
N GLN A 26 -5.12 -21.77 -14.92
CA GLN A 26 -4.93 -20.44 -15.51
C GLN A 26 -3.93 -20.47 -16.65
N THR A 27 -2.83 -21.21 -16.51
CA THR A 27 -1.84 -21.36 -17.60
C THR A 27 -2.42 -22.05 -18.83
N PHE A 28 -3.23 -23.10 -18.64
CA PHE A 28 -3.94 -23.74 -19.75
C PHE A 28 -4.96 -22.81 -20.40
N LEU A 29 -5.73 -22.05 -19.63
CA LEU A 29 -6.66 -21.06 -20.16
C LEU A 29 -5.94 -19.99 -20.97
N ASN A 30 -4.81 -19.47 -20.47
CA ASN A 30 -4.00 -18.47 -21.18
C ASN A 30 -3.44 -19.01 -22.48
N GLN A 31 -3.08 -20.30 -22.53
CA GLN A 31 -2.59 -20.95 -23.76
C GLN A 31 -3.70 -21.25 -24.76
N ALA A 32 -4.85 -21.73 -24.25
CA ALA A 32 -5.98 -22.11 -25.11
C ALA A 32 -6.79 -20.89 -25.59
N PHE A 33 -6.86 -19.83 -24.79
CA PHE A 33 -7.66 -18.63 -25.02
C PHE A 33 -6.84 -17.37 -24.71
N PRO A 34 -5.82 -17.03 -25.50
CA PRO A 34 -4.93 -15.89 -25.20
C PRO A 34 -5.66 -14.54 -25.17
N GLN A 35 -6.80 -14.43 -25.81
CA GLN A 35 -7.61 -13.20 -25.92
C GLN A 35 -8.59 -13.01 -24.73
N THR A 36 -8.93 -14.05 -23.98
CA THR A 36 -9.92 -13.98 -22.88
C THR A 36 -9.32 -13.72 -21.53
N ASN A 37 -8.00 -13.67 -21.43
CA ASN A 37 -7.29 -13.66 -20.14
C ASN A 37 -6.67 -12.32 -19.80
N THR A 38 -7.15 -11.28 -20.40
CA THR A 38 -6.83 -9.92 -20.08
C THR A 38 -7.84 -9.44 -19.05
N ASP A 39 -7.37 -9.08 -17.86
CA ASP A 39 -8.20 -8.51 -16.81
C ASP A 39 -8.96 -7.29 -17.38
N SER A 40 -10.24 -7.50 -17.67
CA SER A 40 -11.11 -6.43 -18.15
C SER A 40 -11.45 -5.51 -16.98
N ASN A 41 -11.09 -4.24 -17.11
CA ASN A 41 -11.47 -3.22 -16.16
C ASN A 41 -12.74 -2.54 -16.66
N PRO A 42 -13.89 -2.73 -15.98
CA PRO A 42 -15.15 -2.16 -16.44
C PRO A 42 -15.19 -0.65 -16.17
N VAL A 43 -15.45 0.11 -17.23
CA VAL A 43 -15.89 1.51 -17.16
C VAL A 43 -17.41 1.48 -17.21
N VAL A 44 -18.06 1.89 -16.13
CA VAL A 44 -19.51 1.85 -15.98
C VAL A 44 -20.06 3.25 -16.24
N LEU A 45 -20.92 3.38 -17.24
CA LEU A 45 -21.66 4.58 -17.55
C LEU A 45 -23.08 4.44 -17.02
N SER A 46 -23.59 5.42 -16.30
CA SER A 46 -24.95 5.43 -15.77
C SER A 46 -25.59 6.79 -15.95
N SER A 47 -26.83 6.84 -16.42
CA SER A 47 -27.62 8.06 -16.56
C SER A 47 -29.09 7.77 -16.27
N PRO A 48 -29.79 8.63 -15.53
CA PRO A 48 -31.23 8.48 -15.31
C PRO A 48 -32.06 8.87 -16.55
N THR A 49 -31.45 9.55 -17.53
CA THR A 49 -32.16 10.18 -18.65
C THR A 49 -31.81 9.59 -20.01
N LEU A 50 -30.58 9.04 -20.16
CA LEU A 50 -30.09 8.49 -21.42
C LEU A 50 -30.31 6.97 -21.49
N ASP A 51 -30.71 6.51 -22.66
CA ASP A 51 -30.72 5.10 -23.00
C ASP A 51 -29.44 4.78 -23.81
N PHE A 52 -28.55 4.00 -23.23
CA PHE A 52 -27.26 3.61 -23.84
C PHE A 52 -27.40 2.54 -24.94
N GLY A 53 -28.57 1.97 -25.12
CA GLY A 53 -28.86 1.04 -26.21
C GLY A 53 -29.16 1.74 -27.54
N GLU A 54 -29.67 2.98 -27.51
CA GLU A 54 -30.16 3.68 -28.69
C GLU A 54 -29.79 5.18 -28.66
N GLY A 55 -29.92 5.84 -29.82
CA GLY A 55 -29.85 7.29 -29.97
C GLY A 55 -28.57 7.94 -29.42
N GLU A 56 -28.73 9.00 -28.64
CA GLU A 56 -27.62 9.78 -28.09
C GLU A 56 -26.81 9.01 -27.03
N GLY A 57 -27.46 8.16 -26.25
CA GLY A 57 -26.78 7.33 -25.27
C GLY A 57 -25.82 6.34 -25.93
N LYS A 58 -26.24 5.68 -27.03
CA LYS A 58 -25.36 4.80 -27.81
C LYS A 58 -24.19 5.58 -28.42
N ALA A 59 -24.45 6.75 -29.00
CA ALA A 59 -23.39 7.61 -29.53
C ALA A 59 -22.38 8.03 -28.45
N THR A 60 -22.83 8.22 -27.22
CA THR A 60 -21.97 8.51 -26.08
C THR A 60 -21.09 7.30 -25.72
N VAL A 61 -21.65 6.08 -25.69
CA VAL A 61 -20.86 4.85 -25.47
C VAL A 61 -19.77 4.70 -26.54
N ASP A 62 -20.15 4.89 -27.82
CA ASP A 62 -19.23 4.76 -28.96
C ASP A 62 -18.09 5.80 -28.89
N ARG A 63 -18.40 7.04 -28.50
CA ARG A 63 -17.41 8.12 -28.29
C ARG A 63 -16.45 7.79 -27.15
N VAL A 64 -16.98 7.42 -25.96
CA VAL A 64 -16.16 7.02 -24.83
C VAL A 64 -15.25 5.85 -25.19
N ALA A 65 -15.76 4.85 -25.90
CA ALA A 65 -14.97 3.70 -26.32
C ALA A 65 -13.86 4.11 -27.30
N ALA A 66 -14.11 5.03 -28.24
CA ALA A 66 -13.11 5.53 -29.18
C ALA A 66 -11.99 6.31 -28.48
N ASP A 67 -12.35 7.18 -27.53
CA ASP A 67 -11.37 7.98 -26.79
C ASP A 67 -10.54 7.10 -25.85
N LEU A 68 -11.15 6.10 -25.20
CA LEU A 68 -10.43 5.11 -24.39
C LEU A 68 -9.46 4.27 -25.24
N ALA A 69 -9.85 3.89 -26.46
CA ALA A 69 -8.99 3.14 -27.35
C ALA A 69 -7.78 3.94 -27.87
N ALA A 70 -7.82 5.27 -27.77
CA ALA A 70 -6.71 6.14 -28.13
C ALA A 70 -5.62 6.22 -27.05
N ILE A 71 -5.89 5.77 -25.84
CA ILE A 71 -4.90 5.74 -24.74
C ILE A 71 -3.83 4.67 -25.04
N PRO A 72 -2.53 5.02 -25.04
CA PRO A 72 -1.47 4.06 -25.40
C PRO A 72 -1.40 2.81 -24.51
N ALA A 73 -1.86 2.92 -23.27
CA ALA A 73 -1.90 1.81 -22.30
C ALA A 73 -3.05 0.83 -22.57
N VAL A 74 -4.06 1.22 -23.36
CA VAL A 74 -5.25 0.41 -23.64
C VAL A 74 -4.97 -0.50 -24.83
N VAL A 75 -5.09 -1.80 -24.60
CA VAL A 75 -4.88 -2.83 -25.62
C VAL A 75 -6.18 -3.18 -26.35
N GLN A 76 -7.30 -3.18 -25.63
CA GLN A 76 -8.61 -3.55 -26.17
C GLN A 76 -9.72 -2.84 -25.42
N VAL A 77 -10.75 -2.45 -26.16
CA VAL A 77 -12.01 -1.92 -25.64
C VAL A 77 -13.15 -2.80 -26.13
N GLN A 78 -14.05 -3.18 -25.25
CA GLN A 78 -15.25 -3.97 -25.54
C GLN A 78 -16.48 -3.18 -25.15
N THR A 79 -17.43 -3.07 -26.06
CA THR A 79 -18.65 -2.28 -25.87
C THR A 79 -19.88 -3.17 -25.72
N PRO A 80 -21.04 -2.64 -25.30
CA PRO A 80 -22.31 -3.37 -25.33
C PRO A 80 -22.72 -3.84 -26.74
N SER A 81 -22.20 -3.22 -27.78
CA SER A 81 -22.42 -3.70 -29.17
C SER A 81 -21.70 -5.02 -29.45
N ASP A 82 -20.57 -5.26 -28.78
CA ASP A 82 -19.80 -6.50 -28.88
C ASP A 82 -20.35 -7.57 -27.92
N ILE A 83 -20.78 -7.13 -26.74
CA ILE A 83 -21.27 -8.00 -25.68
C ILE A 83 -22.60 -7.44 -25.14
N PRO A 84 -23.75 -7.92 -25.64
CA PRO A 84 -25.06 -7.38 -25.26
C PRO A 84 -25.38 -7.43 -23.75
N SER A 85 -24.75 -8.36 -23.00
CA SER A 85 -24.92 -8.45 -21.54
C SER A 85 -24.26 -7.31 -20.77
N GLN A 86 -23.49 -6.45 -21.42
CA GLN A 86 -22.89 -5.25 -20.84
C GLN A 86 -23.85 -4.04 -20.82
N LEU A 87 -25.05 -4.17 -21.41
CA LEU A 87 -26.13 -3.21 -21.30
C LEU A 87 -27.15 -3.71 -20.27
N SER A 88 -27.58 -2.83 -19.39
CA SER A 88 -28.68 -3.13 -18.44
C SER A 88 -30.02 -3.30 -19.17
N LYS A 89 -30.95 -4.03 -18.58
CA LYS A 89 -32.27 -4.30 -19.17
C LYS A 89 -33.12 -3.06 -19.39
N ASP A 90 -32.89 -2.03 -18.58
CA ASP A 90 -33.56 -0.74 -18.65
C ASP A 90 -32.84 0.28 -19.56
N GLY A 91 -31.70 -0.08 -20.15
CA GLY A 91 -30.91 0.79 -21.01
C GLY A 91 -30.13 1.89 -20.28
N HIS A 92 -30.33 2.10 -18.98
CA HIS A 92 -29.75 3.24 -18.24
C HIS A 92 -28.35 3.02 -17.68
N THR A 93 -27.78 1.83 -17.88
CA THR A 93 -26.42 1.51 -17.47
C THR A 93 -25.71 0.72 -18.56
N ALA A 94 -24.54 1.17 -18.96
CA ALA A 94 -23.66 0.47 -19.91
C ALA A 94 -22.31 0.22 -19.29
N ILE A 95 -21.70 -0.91 -19.65
CA ILE A 95 -20.36 -1.29 -19.24
C ILE A 95 -19.45 -1.32 -20.48
N ILE A 96 -18.33 -0.63 -20.41
CA ILE A 96 -17.27 -0.71 -21.41
C ILE A 96 -16.12 -1.47 -20.76
N GLY A 97 -15.75 -2.61 -21.32
CA GLY A 97 -14.63 -3.41 -20.87
C GLY A 97 -13.32 -2.84 -21.41
N VAL A 98 -12.40 -2.43 -20.54
CA VAL A 98 -11.09 -1.90 -20.92
C VAL A 98 -9.99 -2.86 -20.49
N THR A 99 -9.18 -3.29 -21.45
CA THR A 99 -8.00 -4.12 -21.22
C THR A 99 -6.74 -3.26 -21.30
N ILE A 100 -5.93 -3.31 -20.25
CA ILE A 100 -4.67 -2.56 -20.16
C ILE A 100 -3.47 -3.49 -20.38
N ASP A 101 -2.40 -2.96 -20.99
CA ASP A 101 -1.12 -3.65 -21.08
C ASP A 101 -0.64 -4.05 -19.68
N GLY A 102 -0.33 -5.34 -19.50
CA GLY A 102 0.08 -5.90 -18.22
C GLY A 102 1.29 -5.21 -17.59
N GLN A 103 2.15 -4.55 -18.38
CA GLN A 103 3.28 -3.78 -17.87
C GLN A 103 2.86 -2.44 -17.24
N GLN A 104 1.70 -1.91 -17.61
CA GLN A 104 1.18 -0.62 -17.16
C GLN A 104 -0.01 -0.76 -16.19
N LEU A 105 -0.48 -1.97 -15.97
CA LEU A 105 -1.64 -2.27 -15.12
C LEU A 105 -1.48 -1.77 -13.67
N GLY A 106 -0.25 -1.58 -13.19
CA GLY A 106 0.07 -1.10 -11.84
C GLY A 106 0.26 0.41 -11.72
N ASP A 107 0.17 1.17 -12.81
CA ASP A 107 0.39 2.62 -12.80
C ASP A 107 -0.91 3.36 -12.46
N GLU A 108 -0.90 4.08 -11.34
CA GLU A 108 -2.03 4.91 -10.90
C GLU A 108 -2.34 6.01 -11.93
N ALA A 109 -1.33 6.53 -12.64
CA ALA A 109 -1.51 7.54 -13.66
C ALA A 109 -2.40 7.04 -14.79
N VAL A 110 -2.26 5.77 -15.19
CA VAL A 110 -3.12 5.14 -16.21
C VAL A 110 -4.56 5.03 -15.73
N SER A 111 -4.77 4.70 -14.44
CA SER A 111 -6.11 4.63 -13.86
C SER A 111 -6.82 5.99 -13.85
N VAL A 112 -6.07 7.04 -13.53
CA VAL A 112 -6.56 8.43 -13.58
C VAL A 112 -6.87 8.84 -15.01
N GLU A 113 -5.95 8.59 -15.96
CA GLU A 113 -6.12 8.91 -17.37
C GLU A 113 -7.37 8.24 -17.98
N VAL A 114 -7.56 6.95 -17.72
CA VAL A 114 -8.75 6.20 -18.17
C VAL A 114 -10.04 6.81 -17.61
N LEU A 115 -10.05 7.13 -16.31
CA LEU A 115 -11.25 7.69 -15.67
C LEU A 115 -11.56 9.10 -16.19
N ASP A 116 -10.56 9.96 -16.31
CA ASP A 116 -10.75 11.34 -16.74
C ASP A 116 -11.14 11.41 -18.22
N THR A 117 -10.49 10.63 -19.10
CA THR A 117 -10.88 10.50 -20.50
C THR A 117 -12.33 10.02 -20.63
N ALA A 118 -12.72 9.00 -19.85
CA ALA A 118 -14.09 8.51 -19.89
C ALA A 118 -15.12 9.56 -19.41
N LYS A 119 -14.79 10.36 -18.38
CA LYS A 119 -15.66 11.45 -17.89
C LYS A 119 -15.80 12.57 -18.90
N GLU A 120 -14.69 13.01 -19.50
CA GLU A 120 -14.70 14.07 -20.52
C GLU A 120 -15.56 13.67 -21.73
N ALA A 121 -15.36 12.45 -22.22
CA ALA A 121 -16.11 11.92 -23.36
C ALA A 121 -17.60 11.68 -23.08
N ALA A 122 -17.93 11.25 -21.84
CA ALA A 122 -19.32 10.97 -21.44
C ALA A 122 -20.17 12.24 -21.23
N GLY A 123 -19.54 13.33 -20.79
CA GLY A 123 -20.22 14.60 -20.47
C GLY A 123 -20.88 14.61 -19.09
N PRO A 124 -21.43 15.77 -18.68
CA PRO A 124 -21.87 16.02 -17.30
C PRO A 124 -23.15 15.28 -16.87
N GLU A 125 -23.94 14.78 -17.81
CA GLU A 125 -25.20 14.07 -17.54
C GLU A 125 -25.01 12.56 -17.28
N VAL A 126 -23.79 12.07 -17.48
CA VAL A 126 -23.43 10.65 -17.31
C VAL A 126 -22.51 10.49 -16.10
N THR A 127 -22.91 9.67 -15.17
CA THR A 127 -22.03 9.23 -14.09
C THR A 127 -21.10 8.14 -14.58
N VAL A 128 -19.79 8.37 -14.46
CA VAL A 128 -18.75 7.43 -14.85
C VAL A 128 -18.06 6.84 -13.62
N ASN A 129 -18.03 5.52 -13.52
CA ASN A 129 -17.32 4.80 -12.47
C ASN A 129 -16.36 3.79 -13.10
N LEU A 130 -15.20 3.63 -12.48
CA LEU A 130 -14.19 2.68 -12.89
C LEU A 130 -14.15 1.50 -11.92
N GLY A 131 -14.25 0.29 -12.44
CA GLY A 131 -14.18 -0.95 -11.68
C GLY A 131 -12.89 -1.74 -11.97
N GLY A 132 -12.88 -3.00 -11.52
CA GLY A 132 -11.72 -3.88 -11.70
C GLY A 132 -10.49 -3.41 -10.95
N TYR A 133 -9.32 -3.77 -11.47
CA TYR A 133 -8.05 -3.41 -10.86
C TYR A 133 -7.77 -1.89 -10.90
N LEU A 134 -8.11 -1.23 -12.00
CA LEU A 134 -7.95 0.22 -12.14
C LEU A 134 -8.82 0.98 -11.14
N GLY A 135 -10.09 0.58 -10.98
CA GLY A 135 -10.98 1.18 -10.00
C GLY A 135 -10.52 0.94 -8.55
N GLN A 136 -9.96 -0.23 -8.27
CA GLN A 136 -9.38 -0.54 -6.96
C GLN A 136 -8.18 0.36 -6.64
N GLN A 137 -7.36 0.72 -7.63
CA GLN A 137 -6.25 1.65 -7.46
C GLN A 137 -6.72 3.03 -6.98
N LEU A 138 -7.75 3.57 -7.64
CA LEU A 138 -8.32 4.88 -7.31
C LEU A 138 -9.15 4.88 -6.02
N SER A 139 -9.69 3.72 -5.64
CA SER A 139 -10.50 3.55 -4.42
C SER A 139 -9.66 3.23 -3.19
N ARG A 140 -8.33 3.20 -3.30
CA ARG A 140 -7.46 2.97 -2.14
C ARG A 140 -7.72 4.07 -1.10
N PRO A 141 -8.03 3.71 0.16
CA PRO A 141 -8.18 4.71 1.20
C PRO A 141 -6.91 5.54 1.33
N ASP A 142 -7.03 6.84 1.41
CA ASP A 142 -5.91 7.71 1.73
C ASP A 142 -5.43 7.40 3.16
N THR A 143 -4.42 6.53 3.26
CA THR A 143 -3.83 6.13 4.55
C THR A 143 -3.13 7.28 5.26
N HIS A 144 -2.77 8.35 4.53
CA HIS A 144 -2.10 9.51 5.12
C HIS A 144 -2.93 10.24 6.17
N GLN A 145 -4.27 10.28 6.03
CA GLN A 145 -5.13 10.85 7.07
C GLN A 145 -5.15 9.99 8.33
N SER A 146 -5.25 8.67 8.17
CA SER A 146 -5.21 7.73 9.29
C SER A 146 -3.86 7.73 10.01
N GLU A 147 -2.75 7.83 9.26
CA GLU A 147 -1.40 7.96 9.82
C GLU A 147 -1.24 9.26 10.63
N ARG A 148 -1.73 10.39 10.11
CA ARG A 148 -1.71 11.68 10.82
C ARG A 148 -2.54 11.63 12.10
N LEU A 149 -3.74 11.06 12.08
CA LEU A 149 -4.58 10.89 13.25
C LEU A 149 -3.93 9.96 14.28
N GLY A 150 -3.34 8.85 13.83
CA GLY A 150 -2.58 7.94 14.69
C GLY A 150 -1.38 8.60 15.34
N LEU A 151 -0.63 9.41 14.60
CA LEU A 151 0.51 10.16 15.11
C LEU A 151 0.08 11.23 16.13
N LEU A 152 -1.02 11.96 15.87
CA LEU A 152 -1.59 12.91 16.81
C LEU A 152 -2.06 12.23 18.11
N ALA A 153 -2.74 11.10 18.00
CA ALA A 153 -3.14 10.31 19.16
C ALA A 153 -1.91 9.84 19.99
N ALA A 154 -0.87 9.37 19.30
CA ALA A 154 0.39 8.98 19.95
C ALA A 154 1.03 10.16 20.69
N LEU A 155 1.07 11.35 20.09
CA LEU A 155 1.57 12.57 20.72
C LEU A 155 0.79 12.94 21.99
N VAL A 156 -0.54 12.83 21.94
CA VAL A 156 -1.40 13.08 23.12
C VAL A 156 -1.08 12.09 24.23
N VAL A 157 -1.00 10.79 23.94
CA VAL A 157 -0.67 9.74 24.91
C VAL A 157 0.72 9.96 25.50
N LEU A 158 1.72 10.25 24.66
CA LEU A 158 3.09 10.54 25.10
C LEU A 158 3.16 11.75 26.01
N PHE A 159 2.40 12.81 25.70
CA PHE A 159 2.33 14.01 26.54
C PHE A 159 1.79 13.70 27.94
N PHE A 160 0.68 12.98 28.04
CA PHE A 160 0.11 12.61 29.33
C PHE A 160 1.01 11.65 30.12
N THR A 161 1.70 10.73 29.43
CA THR A 161 2.58 9.74 30.06
C THR A 161 3.89 10.37 30.54
N LEU A 162 4.54 11.18 29.72
CA LEU A 162 5.86 11.73 30.01
C LEU A 162 5.82 13.08 30.72
N ARG A 163 4.72 13.83 30.62
CA ARG A 163 4.50 15.15 31.23
C ARG A 163 5.63 16.17 31.00
N ARG A 164 6.44 15.96 29.97
CA ARG A 164 7.52 16.86 29.53
C ARG A 164 7.66 16.78 28.03
N VAL A 165 7.59 17.91 27.35
CA VAL A 165 7.65 17.99 25.87
C VAL A 165 8.95 17.40 25.33
N TRP A 166 10.10 17.71 25.94
CA TRP A 166 11.39 17.18 25.50
C TRP A 166 11.49 15.64 25.58
N ALA A 167 10.90 15.04 26.61
CA ALA A 167 10.89 13.60 26.74
C ALA A 167 9.98 12.90 25.71
N MET A 168 8.95 13.59 25.23
CA MET A 168 8.04 13.12 24.19
C MET A 168 8.70 13.12 22.81
N VAL A 169 9.61 14.06 22.57
CA VAL A 169 10.29 14.20 21.27
C VAL A 169 11.20 13.01 20.97
N ILE A 170 11.83 12.41 22.01
CA ILE A 170 12.77 11.29 21.84
C ILE A 170 12.12 10.06 21.16
N PRO A 171 10.99 9.50 21.67
CA PRO A 171 10.31 8.38 21.01
C PRO A 171 9.87 8.70 19.60
N LEU A 172 9.43 9.93 19.36
CA LEU A 172 8.95 10.36 18.05
C LEU A 172 10.10 10.41 17.01
N ILE A 173 11.23 11.06 17.37
CA ILE A 173 12.41 11.10 16.51
C ILE A 173 12.89 9.68 16.22
N ASN A 174 12.97 8.82 17.25
CA ASN A 174 13.37 7.44 17.10
C ASN A 174 12.50 6.68 16.10
N ALA A 175 11.17 6.76 16.22
CA ALA A 175 10.24 6.09 15.36
C ALA A 175 10.30 6.60 13.92
N LEU A 176 10.32 7.93 13.72
CA LEU A 176 10.40 8.54 12.40
C LEU A 176 11.72 8.20 11.69
N PHE A 177 12.83 8.19 12.42
CA PHE A 177 14.14 7.82 11.89
C PHE A 177 14.18 6.35 11.48
N ALA A 178 13.69 5.45 12.35
CA ALA A 178 13.63 4.02 12.07
C ALA A 178 12.74 3.70 10.85
N VAL A 179 11.54 4.29 10.79
CA VAL A 179 10.61 4.10 9.68
C VAL A 179 11.16 4.70 8.39
N GLY A 180 11.72 5.92 8.46
CA GLY A 180 12.29 6.58 7.28
C GLY A 180 13.41 5.76 6.63
N ILE A 181 14.36 5.25 7.43
CA ILE A 181 15.42 4.37 6.94
C ILE A 181 14.84 3.02 6.47
N GLY A 182 13.91 2.47 7.24
CA GLY A 182 13.26 1.20 6.90
C GLY A 182 12.57 1.24 5.54
N LEU A 183 11.76 2.27 5.30
CA LEU A 183 11.09 2.46 4.02
C LEU A 183 12.07 2.75 2.88
N ALA A 184 13.17 3.47 3.13
CA ALA A 184 14.21 3.67 2.14
C ALA A 184 14.87 2.35 1.72
N ILE A 185 15.17 1.46 2.68
CA ILE A 185 15.72 0.13 2.40
C ILE A 185 14.70 -0.73 1.66
N VAL A 186 13.44 -0.76 2.11
CA VAL A 186 12.36 -1.49 1.41
C VAL A 186 12.18 -0.97 -0.01
N GLY A 187 12.24 0.36 -0.22
CA GLY A 187 12.19 0.97 -1.54
C GLY A 187 13.37 0.60 -2.45
N ILE A 188 14.59 0.45 -1.90
CA ILE A 188 15.76 -0.02 -2.65
C ILE A 188 15.60 -1.50 -3.01
N LEU A 189 15.18 -2.33 -2.04
CA LEU A 189 14.92 -3.75 -2.29
C LEU A 189 13.82 -3.95 -3.35
N GLY A 190 12.79 -3.12 -3.35
CA GLY A 190 11.70 -3.16 -4.33
C GLY A 190 12.13 -2.88 -5.78
N ARG A 191 13.37 -2.39 -5.99
CA ARG A 191 13.95 -2.25 -7.33
C ARG A 191 14.58 -3.54 -7.86
N VAL A 192 14.92 -4.45 -6.97
CA VAL A 192 15.63 -5.71 -7.27
C VAL A 192 14.70 -6.92 -7.13
N THR A 193 13.69 -6.81 -6.27
CA THR A 193 12.72 -7.88 -5.97
C THR A 193 11.31 -7.33 -6.00
N PHE A 194 10.35 -8.23 -6.26
CA PHE A 194 8.92 -7.88 -6.20
C PHE A 194 8.50 -7.64 -4.74
N ILE A 195 8.19 -6.40 -4.39
CA ILE A 195 7.61 -6.04 -3.09
C ILE A 195 6.19 -5.51 -3.33
N PRO A 196 5.15 -6.15 -2.75
CA PRO A 196 3.77 -5.68 -2.89
C PRO A 196 3.58 -4.26 -2.36
N ASP A 197 2.77 -3.43 -3.04
CA ASP A 197 2.51 -2.03 -2.68
C ASP A 197 1.99 -1.81 -1.26
N VAL A 198 1.37 -2.82 -0.66
CA VAL A 198 0.84 -2.77 0.72
C VAL A 198 1.92 -3.04 1.78
N ALA A 199 3.10 -3.56 1.38
CA ALA A 199 4.17 -3.88 2.32
C ALA A 199 4.75 -2.64 3.04
N PRO A 200 4.97 -1.47 2.39
CA PRO A 200 5.36 -0.24 3.06
C PRO A 200 4.38 0.21 4.14
N THR A 201 3.07 0.09 3.89
CA THR A 201 2.04 0.47 4.86
C THR A 201 2.13 -0.36 6.13
N LEU A 202 2.27 -1.69 6.02
CA LEU A 202 2.47 -2.55 7.19
C LEU A 202 3.77 -2.22 7.92
N GLY A 203 4.85 -1.96 7.16
CA GLY A 203 6.13 -1.54 7.72
C GLY A 203 6.02 -0.23 8.51
N THR A 204 5.33 0.78 7.97
CA THR A 204 5.08 2.04 8.64
C THR A 204 4.28 1.86 9.93
N MET A 205 3.17 1.13 9.88
CA MET A 205 2.31 0.91 11.05
C MET A 205 3.07 0.18 12.17
N LEU A 206 3.76 -0.92 11.85
CA LEU A 206 4.54 -1.66 12.84
C LEU A 206 5.75 -0.87 13.32
N GLY A 207 6.46 -0.21 12.41
CA GLY A 207 7.66 0.57 12.74
C GLY A 207 7.37 1.78 13.62
N LEU A 208 6.28 2.52 13.36
CA LEU A 208 5.86 3.62 14.22
C LEU A 208 5.45 3.11 15.60
N GLY A 209 4.59 2.08 15.66
CA GLY A 209 4.14 1.51 16.94
C GLY A 209 5.31 1.01 17.78
N VAL A 210 6.09 0.09 17.22
CA VAL A 210 7.25 -0.51 17.91
C VAL A 210 8.31 0.54 18.26
N GLY A 211 8.61 1.47 17.34
CA GLY A 211 9.60 2.50 17.52
C GLY A 211 9.25 3.48 18.66
N ILE A 212 7.96 3.86 18.76
CA ILE A 212 7.47 4.71 19.85
C ILE A 212 7.46 3.94 21.17
N ASP A 213 6.89 2.73 21.22
CA ASP A 213 6.74 1.95 22.44
C ASP A 213 8.07 1.57 23.06
N TYR A 214 9.04 1.16 22.24
CA TYR A 214 10.36 0.78 22.72
C TYR A 214 11.14 1.97 23.24
N ALA A 215 11.13 3.08 22.52
CA ALA A 215 11.76 4.30 22.98
C ALA A 215 11.09 4.83 24.26
N LEU A 216 9.76 4.79 24.35
CA LEU A 216 9.01 5.18 25.55
C LEU A 216 9.41 4.31 26.76
N PHE A 217 9.56 2.99 26.54
CA PHE A 217 9.96 2.07 27.60
C PHE A 217 11.36 2.38 28.12
N LEU A 218 12.33 2.66 27.24
CA LEU A 218 13.69 3.07 27.64
C LEU A 218 13.67 4.41 28.39
N VAL A 219 13.01 5.42 27.85
CA VAL A 219 12.92 6.75 28.46
C VAL A 219 12.29 6.69 29.86
N THR A 220 11.20 5.94 30.00
CA THR A 220 10.53 5.80 31.31
C THR A 220 11.39 5.05 32.33
N ARG A 221 12.08 3.98 31.90
CA ARG A 221 13.00 3.22 32.77
C ARG A 221 14.18 4.06 33.20
N HIS A 222 14.82 4.77 32.27
CA HIS A 222 15.93 5.68 32.53
C HIS A 222 15.51 6.76 33.56
N ARG A 223 14.39 7.44 33.35
CA ARG A 223 13.87 8.47 34.26
C ARG A 223 13.56 7.90 35.67
N LYS A 224 13.12 6.66 35.75
CA LYS A 224 12.90 5.99 37.05
C LYS A 224 14.21 5.80 37.79
N LEU A 225 15.28 5.39 37.12
CA LEU A 225 16.60 5.19 37.73
C LEU A 225 17.22 6.52 38.15
N LEU A 226 17.11 7.58 37.36
CA LEU A 226 17.55 8.93 37.81
C LEU A 226 16.83 9.41 39.07
N ARG A 227 15.51 9.12 39.18
CA ARG A 227 14.76 9.46 40.41
C ARG A 227 15.18 8.63 41.64
N GLN A 228 15.80 7.48 41.44
CA GLN A 228 16.36 6.62 42.47
C GLN A 228 17.77 7.07 42.91
N GLY A 229 18.32 8.13 42.28
CA GLY A 229 19.62 8.71 42.65
C GLY A 229 20.81 8.17 41.83
N TYR A 230 20.58 7.34 40.79
CA TYR A 230 21.67 6.94 39.90
C TYR A 230 22.10 8.13 39.06
N ASP A 231 23.39 8.22 38.76
CA ASP A 231 23.92 9.16 37.76
C ASP A 231 23.55 8.76 36.34
N VAL A 232 23.76 9.67 35.38
CA VAL A 232 23.32 9.46 33.97
C VAL A 232 23.96 8.24 33.33
N PRO A 233 25.29 8.02 33.37
CA PRO A 233 25.93 6.86 32.79
C PRO A 233 25.45 5.52 33.40
N ASP A 234 25.33 5.44 34.71
CA ASP A 234 24.83 4.25 35.40
C ASP A 234 23.37 3.98 35.11
N ALA A 235 22.53 5.03 35.03
CA ALA A 235 21.13 4.89 34.68
C ALA A 235 20.97 4.38 33.23
N ILE A 236 21.79 4.85 32.30
CA ILE A 236 21.80 4.36 30.88
C ILE A 236 22.22 2.88 30.86
N GLY A 237 23.36 2.53 31.48
CA GLY A 237 23.86 1.16 31.51
C GLY A 237 22.84 0.17 32.10
N ARG A 238 22.20 0.50 33.22
CA ARG A 238 21.15 -0.31 33.83
C ARG A 238 19.88 -0.38 33.01
N THR A 239 19.51 0.70 32.33
CA THR A 239 18.37 0.72 31.40
C THR A 239 18.61 -0.23 30.24
N MET A 240 19.79 -0.17 29.63
CA MET A 240 20.14 -1.04 28.51
C MET A 240 20.28 -2.50 28.93
N GLY A 241 20.89 -2.79 30.08
CA GLY A 241 21.04 -4.14 30.61
C GLY A 241 19.72 -4.82 30.99
N THR A 242 18.66 -4.06 31.29
CA THR A 242 17.36 -4.62 31.68
C THR A 242 16.29 -4.43 30.62
N ALA A 243 15.90 -3.19 30.37
CA ALA A 243 14.86 -2.84 29.40
C ALA A 243 15.31 -3.14 27.95
N GLY A 244 16.59 -2.81 27.62
CA GLY A 244 17.15 -3.10 26.29
C GLY A 244 17.20 -4.60 25.97
N ALA A 245 17.60 -5.44 26.94
CA ALA A 245 17.59 -6.89 26.76
C ALA A 245 16.17 -7.43 26.49
N GLY A 246 15.15 -6.94 27.26
CA GLY A 246 13.75 -7.28 27.01
C GLY A 246 13.27 -6.87 25.61
N MET A 247 13.71 -5.71 25.13
CA MET A 247 13.38 -5.22 23.77
C MET A 247 13.99 -6.08 22.67
N VAL A 248 15.24 -6.52 22.83
CA VAL A 248 15.88 -7.43 21.85
C VAL A 248 15.07 -8.73 21.75
N PHE A 249 14.66 -9.28 22.88
CA PHE A 249 13.84 -10.49 22.90
C PHE A 249 12.46 -10.25 22.26
N ALA A 250 11.74 -9.21 22.66
CA ALA A 250 10.41 -8.89 22.13
C ALA A 250 10.46 -8.54 20.62
N GLY A 251 11.44 -7.73 20.22
CA GLY A 251 11.65 -7.39 18.81
C GLY A 251 12.03 -8.59 17.96
N GLY A 252 12.93 -9.45 18.49
CA GLY A 252 13.28 -10.71 17.83
C GLY A 252 12.09 -11.65 17.64
N THR A 253 11.23 -11.75 18.66
CA THR A 253 9.98 -12.54 18.57
C THR A 253 9.02 -11.96 17.53
N LEU A 254 8.86 -10.65 17.48
CA LEU A 254 8.01 -9.99 16.49
C LEU A 254 8.57 -10.20 15.06
N ILE A 255 9.88 -10.04 14.86
CA ILE A 255 10.52 -10.28 13.57
C ILE A 255 10.31 -11.74 13.16
N ALA A 256 10.51 -12.70 14.06
CA ALA A 256 10.28 -14.11 13.79
C ALA A 256 8.80 -14.37 13.41
N ALA A 257 7.86 -13.74 14.10
CA ALA A 257 6.42 -13.87 13.82
C ALA A 257 6.06 -13.33 12.42
N VAL A 258 6.52 -12.12 12.04
CA VAL A 258 6.20 -11.55 10.72
C VAL A 258 6.95 -12.29 9.60
N CYS A 259 8.18 -12.73 9.82
CA CYS A 259 8.90 -13.59 8.89
C CYS A 259 8.27 -14.99 8.77
N GLY A 260 7.56 -15.45 9.80
CA GLY A 260 6.80 -16.71 9.79
C GLY A 260 5.69 -16.74 8.71
N LEU A 261 5.30 -15.60 8.15
CA LEU A 261 4.40 -15.54 6.99
C LEU A 261 4.96 -16.30 5.76
N THR A 262 6.28 -16.51 5.71
CA THR A 262 6.91 -17.34 4.66
C THR A 262 6.46 -18.79 4.71
N LEU A 263 6.10 -19.30 5.87
CA LEU A 263 5.64 -20.68 6.06
C LEU A 263 4.28 -20.96 5.39
N THR A 264 3.55 -19.91 5.01
CA THR A 264 2.29 -20.06 4.27
C THR A 264 2.49 -20.54 2.83
N GLY A 265 3.73 -20.47 2.29
CA GLY A 265 4.02 -20.77 0.88
C GLY A 265 3.51 -19.71 -0.11
N ILE A 266 2.89 -18.64 0.38
CA ILE A 266 2.34 -17.55 -0.46
C ILE A 266 3.40 -16.46 -0.59
N SER A 267 3.99 -16.31 -1.77
CA SER A 267 5.08 -15.35 -2.04
C SER A 267 4.71 -13.91 -1.66
N PHE A 268 3.49 -13.49 -1.97
CA PHE A 268 2.95 -12.18 -1.63
C PHE A 268 2.94 -11.90 -0.10
N LEU A 269 2.60 -12.89 0.73
CA LEU A 269 2.63 -12.76 2.19
C LEU A 269 4.06 -12.80 2.72
N ALA A 270 4.91 -13.63 2.14
CA ALA A 270 6.32 -13.74 2.52
C ALA A 270 7.05 -12.39 2.37
N TRP A 271 6.91 -11.73 1.23
CA TRP A 271 7.54 -10.43 0.97
C TRP A 271 7.02 -9.32 1.89
N ARG A 272 5.74 -9.34 2.27
CA ARG A 272 5.19 -8.44 3.30
C ARG A 272 5.84 -8.68 4.65
N GLY A 273 6.01 -9.93 5.05
CA GLY A 273 6.68 -10.30 6.29
C GLY A 273 8.13 -9.81 6.32
N TYR A 274 8.88 -10.00 5.25
CA TYR A 274 10.27 -9.52 5.16
C TYR A 274 10.37 -8.00 5.23
N ALA A 275 9.53 -7.27 4.47
CA ALA A 275 9.53 -5.82 4.51
C ALA A 275 9.19 -5.28 5.90
N ALA A 276 8.16 -5.81 6.56
CA ALA A 276 7.81 -5.46 7.92
C ALA A 276 8.93 -5.83 8.92
N GLY A 277 9.54 -7.01 8.77
CA GLY A 277 10.66 -7.46 9.58
C GLY A 277 11.87 -6.54 9.53
N VAL A 278 12.22 -6.03 8.34
CA VAL A 278 13.30 -5.05 8.16
C VAL A 278 12.99 -3.75 8.91
N VAL A 279 11.77 -3.23 8.79
CA VAL A 279 11.40 -1.98 9.49
C VAL A 279 11.41 -2.18 11.00
N VAL A 280 10.90 -3.31 11.51
CA VAL A 280 10.93 -3.64 12.95
C VAL A 280 12.37 -3.80 13.45
N LEU A 281 13.23 -4.48 12.68
CA LEU A 281 14.66 -4.61 13.01
C LEU A 281 15.33 -3.24 13.18
N LEU A 282 15.05 -2.32 12.27
CA LEU A 282 15.59 -0.97 12.35
C LEU A 282 15.00 -0.16 13.50
N ALA A 283 13.71 -0.37 13.83
CA ALA A 283 13.10 0.26 15.00
C ALA A 283 13.76 -0.22 16.31
N VAL A 284 14.05 -1.51 16.43
CA VAL A 284 14.81 -2.07 17.56
C VAL A 284 16.23 -1.50 17.61
N ALA A 285 16.95 -1.54 16.49
CA ALA A 285 18.32 -1.04 16.39
C ALA A 285 18.41 0.46 16.73
N ALA A 286 17.50 1.28 16.17
CA ALA A 286 17.43 2.70 16.49
C ALA A 286 17.14 2.93 17.98
N SER A 287 16.20 2.18 18.56
CA SER A 287 15.90 2.30 19.99
C SER A 287 17.09 1.93 20.88
N LEU A 288 17.90 0.95 20.47
CA LEU A 288 19.07 0.53 21.25
C LEU A 288 20.29 1.42 21.05
N THR A 289 20.34 2.23 20.01
CA THR A 289 21.49 3.10 19.68
C THR A 289 21.17 4.57 19.83
N LEU A 290 20.13 5.05 19.14
CA LEU A 290 19.78 6.47 19.08
C LEU A 290 19.19 6.95 20.42
N VAL A 291 18.31 6.17 21.05
CA VAL A 291 17.69 6.58 22.31
C VAL A 291 18.71 6.76 23.43
N PRO A 292 19.62 5.81 23.73
CA PRO A 292 20.64 6.02 24.76
C PRO A 292 21.65 7.13 24.42
N ALA A 293 21.86 7.41 23.13
CA ALA A 293 22.73 8.53 22.70
C ALA A 293 22.11 9.91 22.93
N ILE A 294 20.78 10.00 23.01
CA ILE A 294 20.04 11.26 23.26
C ILE A 294 19.75 11.44 24.77
N LEU A 295 19.67 10.35 25.55
CA LEU A 295 19.40 10.39 27.00
C LEU A 295 20.58 10.90 27.81
#